data_d888fb5c85e81855b940634196dcd179
#
_entry.id   d888fb5c85e81855b940634196dcd179
#
_cell.length_a   1.000
_cell.length_b   1.000
_cell.length_c   1.000
_cell.angle_alpha   90.00
_cell.angle_beta   90.00
_cell.angle_gamma   90.00
#
_symmetry.space_group_name_H-M   'P 1'
#
loop_
_entity.id
_entity.type
_entity.pdbx_description
1 polymer ?
#
loop_
_entity_poly.entity_id
_entity_poly.type
_entity_poly.pdbx_seq_one_letter_code
_entity_poly.pdbx_strand_id
1 'polypeptide(L)'
;MGKKPVQGGRASARRSGGWGKKRLKGFWLWLTVSMVMVVVYFFVATLYRVPSRAMENTLRAGDYLLLDKLHYGPQLPFGLGTLPGLGKVEAGDLVVFQIPDDPSRVYIKRCIATSGQVVEIINKATFVDGIRVADPPYSKYIDARIRSGSNSTRDNLSPFEVPEGSLFLIGDNRDNSRDSRNWGAIPQQSVLGRGLVVMFSVRPKEEEQSRWDSILDFPSRVRWERIGTWLQ
;
A
#
# COMPACT_ATOMS: atom_id res chain seq x y z
N MET A 1 -6.31 -95.50 -14.19
CA MET A 1 -5.42 -94.47 -14.77
C MET A 1 -6.17 -93.15 -14.84
N GLY A 2 -6.07 -92.28 -13.87
CA GLY A 2 -6.80 -91.03 -13.81
C GLY A 2 -5.82 -89.85 -13.91
N LYS A 3 -5.93 -89.07 -14.93
CA LYS A 3 -5.18 -87.81 -15.09
C LYS A 3 -5.92 -86.71 -14.37
N LYS A 4 -5.25 -86.02 -13.39
CA LYS A 4 -5.73 -84.81 -12.74
C LYS A 4 -5.50 -83.61 -13.66
N PRO A 5 -6.42 -82.64 -13.71
CA PRO A 5 -6.20 -81.38 -14.46
C PRO A 5 -5.35 -80.43 -13.65
N VAL A 6 -4.44 -79.74 -14.36
CA VAL A 6 -3.57 -78.66 -13.86
C VAL A 6 -4.39 -77.38 -13.66
N GLN A 7 -4.42 -76.86 -12.42
CA GLN A 7 -5.02 -75.54 -12.13
C GLN A 7 -4.09 -74.39 -12.61
N GLY A 8 -4.58 -73.68 -13.59
CA GLY A 8 -3.90 -72.46 -14.07
C GLY A 8 -3.95 -71.33 -13.02
N GLY A 9 -2.78 -70.89 -12.57
CA GLY A 9 -2.64 -69.75 -11.67
C GLY A 9 -3.13 -68.45 -12.31
N ARG A 10 -4.14 -67.85 -11.69
CA ARG A 10 -4.59 -66.49 -12.03
C ARG A 10 -3.50 -65.49 -11.59
N ALA A 11 -2.80 -64.89 -12.52
CA ALA A 11 -1.92 -63.74 -12.27
C ALA A 11 -2.77 -62.56 -11.78
N SER A 12 -2.54 -62.13 -10.53
CA SER A 12 -3.13 -60.94 -9.98
C SER A 12 -2.49 -59.70 -10.66
N ALA A 13 -3.24 -59.06 -11.54
CA ALA A 13 -2.84 -57.77 -12.12
C ALA A 13 -2.70 -56.72 -11.01
N ARG A 14 -1.47 -56.38 -10.68
CA ARG A 14 -1.13 -55.25 -9.78
C ARG A 14 -1.72 -53.95 -10.34
N ARG A 15 -2.82 -53.49 -9.77
CA ARG A 15 -3.33 -52.11 -9.93
C ARG A 15 -2.39 -51.15 -9.22
N SER A 16 -1.24 -50.85 -9.80
CA SER A 16 -0.30 -49.82 -9.31
C SER A 16 -0.23 -48.68 -10.33
N GLY A 17 -1.09 -47.69 -10.22
CA GLY A 17 -1.03 -46.57 -11.17
C GLY A 17 -1.81 -45.32 -10.82
N GLY A 18 -2.71 -45.35 -9.84
CA GLY A 18 -3.60 -44.22 -9.57
C GLY A 18 -3.05 -43.17 -8.58
N TRP A 19 -2.24 -43.59 -7.63
CA TRP A 19 -1.79 -42.74 -6.52
C TRP A 19 -0.70 -41.75 -6.93
N GLY A 20 0.23 -42.13 -7.77
CA GLY A 20 1.31 -41.24 -8.26
C GLY A 20 0.78 -40.11 -9.10
N LYS A 21 -0.16 -40.38 -10.00
CA LYS A 21 -0.75 -39.37 -10.90
C LYS A 21 -1.59 -38.33 -10.14
N LYS A 22 -2.30 -38.72 -9.08
CA LYS A 22 -3.08 -37.81 -8.23
C LYS A 22 -2.17 -36.87 -7.40
N ARG A 23 -1.10 -37.41 -6.84
CA ARG A 23 -0.09 -36.62 -6.08
C ARG A 23 0.62 -35.63 -6.98
N LEU A 24 0.98 -36.04 -8.19
CA LEU A 24 1.65 -35.16 -9.16
C LEU A 24 0.72 -34.02 -9.62
N LYS A 25 -0.55 -34.29 -9.89
CA LYS A 25 -1.56 -33.26 -10.20
C LYS A 25 -1.75 -32.27 -9.03
N GLY A 26 -1.78 -32.75 -7.79
CA GLY A 26 -1.83 -31.91 -6.60
C GLY A 26 -0.60 -31.00 -6.49
N PHE A 27 0.59 -31.52 -6.72
CA PHE A 27 1.83 -30.74 -6.70
C PHE A 27 1.82 -29.61 -7.75
N TRP A 28 1.43 -29.93 -8.99
CA TRP A 28 1.32 -28.91 -10.05
C TRP A 28 0.27 -27.85 -9.76
N LEU A 29 -0.86 -28.22 -9.16
CA LEU A 29 -1.87 -27.27 -8.72
C LEU A 29 -1.30 -26.30 -7.65
N TRP A 30 -0.62 -26.84 -6.63
CA TRP A 30 0.03 -26.00 -5.62
C TRP A 30 1.09 -25.07 -6.22
N LEU A 31 1.89 -25.56 -7.15
CA LEU A 31 2.90 -24.78 -7.83
C LEU A 31 2.27 -23.63 -8.64
N THR A 32 1.22 -23.88 -9.40
CA THR A 32 0.51 -22.86 -10.16
C THR A 32 -0.15 -21.82 -9.25
N VAL A 33 -0.83 -22.25 -8.18
CA VAL A 33 -1.43 -21.32 -7.20
C VAL A 33 -0.36 -20.44 -6.55
N SER A 34 0.74 -21.05 -6.11
CA SER A 34 1.86 -20.28 -5.53
C SER A 34 2.44 -19.28 -6.52
N MET A 35 2.62 -19.68 -7.78
CA MET A 35 3.10 -18.78 -8.83
C MET A 35 2.14 -17.61 -9.07
N VAL A 36 0.83 -17.88 -9.13
CA VAL A 36 -0.19 -16.84 -9.27
C VAL A 36 -0.16 -15.88 -8.08
N MET A 37 -0.05 -16.40 -6.86
CA MET A 37 0.05 -15.57 -5.65
C MET A 37 1.28 -14.66 -5.67
N VAL A 38 2.41 -15.16 -6.13
CA VAL A 38 3.65 -14.37 -6.30
C VAL A 38 3.43 -13.27 -7.33
N VAL A 39 2.84 -13.59 -8.48
CA VAL A 39 2.55 -12.59 -9.53
C VAL A 39 1.59 -11.51 -8.99
N VAL A 40 0.53 -11.90 -8.32
CA VAL A 40 -0.42 -10.96 -7.71
C VAL A 40 0.29 -10.04 -6.71
N TYR A 41 1.08 -10.59 -5.82
CA TYR A 41 1.81 -9.81 -4.81
C TYR A 41 2.79 -8.81 -5.42
N PHE A 42 3.56 -9.21 -6.43
CA PHE A 42 4.55 -8.32 -7.05
C PHE A 42 3.94 -7.29 -8.00
N PHE A 43 2.94 -7.65 -8.77
CA PHE A 43 2.48 -6.85 -9.90
C PHE A 43 1.08 -6.26 -9.76
N VAL A 44 0.19 -6.87 -8.96
CA VAL A 44 -1.21 -6.44 -8.92
C VAL A 44 -1.52 -5.67 -7.65
N ALA A 45 -1.39 -6.31 -6.49
CA ALA A 45 -1.80 -5.72 -5.23
C ALA A 45 -0.99 -6.25 -4.06
N THR A 46 -0.80 -5.41 -3.05
CA THR A 46 -0.16 -5.80 -1.79
C THR A 46 -0.83 -5.12 -0.61
N LEU A 47 -0.70 -5.72 0.57
CA LEU A 47 -1.16 -5.09 1.81
C LEU A 47 -0.02 -4.28 2.43
N TYR A 48 -0.33 -3.04 2.76
CA TYR A 48 0.60 -2.14 3.44
C TYR A 48 0.04 -1.69 4.78
N ARG A 49 0.83 -1.81 5.85
CA ARG A 49 0.46 -1.34 7.17
C ARG A 49 0.81 0.14 7.33
N VAL A 50 -0.16 0.94 7.72
CA VAL A 50 0.02 2.37 8.02
C VAL A 50 0.74 2.54 9.35
N PRO A 51 1.98 3.08 9.36
CA PRO A 51 2.77 3.17 10.59
C PRO A 51 2.56 4.46 11.37
N SER A 52 2.04 5.52 10.73
CA SER A 52 2.06 6.88 11.28
C SER A 52 0.68 7.53 11.32
N ARG A 53 0.59 8.67 12.03
CA ARG A 53 -0.61 9.49 12.14
C ARG A 53 -0.67 10.63 11.10
N ALA A 54 0.24 10.64 10.12
CA ALA A 54 0.32 11.72 9.14
C ALA A 54 -0.90 11.84 8.22
N MET A 55 -1.69 10.77 8.10
CA MET A 55 -2.94 10.70 7.33
C MET A 55 -4.16 10.53 8.27
N GLU A 56 -4.03 10.91 9.55
CA GLU A 56 -5.10 10.77 10.55
C GLU A 56 -6.36 11.52 10.08
N ASN A 57 -7.51 10.97 10.32
CA ASN A 57 -8.85 11.15 9.77
C ASN A 57 -9.11 10.29 8.53
N THR A 58 -8.22 10.18 7.57
CA THR A 58 -8.34 9.26 6.43
C THR A 58 -7.85 7.86 6.81
N LEU A 59 -6.59 7.79 7.28
CA LEU A 59 -5.94 6.54 7.68
C LEU A 59 -5.39 6.65 9.10
N ARG A 60 -5.60 5.60 9.89
CA ARG A 60 -5.10 5.51 11.27
C ARG A 60 -3.92 4.56 11.35
N ALA A 61 -2.98 4.87 12.24
CA ALA A 61 -1.89 3.93 12.53
C ALA A 61 -2.45 2.55 12.90
N GLY A 62 -1.94 1.50 12.24
CA GLY A 62 -2.42 0.14 12.35
C GLY A 62 -3.51 -0.28 11.36
N ASP A 63 -3.91 0.59 10.43
CA ASP A 63 -4.69 0.20 9.26
C ASP A 63 -3.81 -0.61 8.29
N TYR A 64 -4.40 -1.62 7.67
CA TYR A 64 -3.81 -2.38 6.58
C TYR A 64 -4.53 -2.00 5.29
N LEU A 65 -3.81 -1.35 4.43
CA LEU A 65 -4.27 -0.76 3.19
C LEU A 65 -4.01 -1.71 2.03
N LEU A 66 -5.02 -1.94 1.20
CA LEU A 66 -4.83 -2.58 -0.11
C LEU A 66 -4.27 -1.56 -1.08
N LEU A 67 -3.11 -1.88 -1.62
CA LEU A 67 -2.39 -1.08 -2.59
C LEU A 67 -2.63 -1.63 -3.99
N ASP A 68 -3.14 -0.81 -4.89
CA ASP A 68 -3.20 -1.08 -6.32
C ASP A 68 -1.91 -0.62 -6.99
N LYS A 69 -1.18 -1.58 -7.55
CA LYS A 69 0.07 -1.32 -8.28
C LYS A 69 -0.15 -1.12 -9.76
N LEU A 70 -1.23 -1.70 -10.32
CA LEU A 70 -1.49 -1.66 -11.76
C LEU A 70 -1.84 -0.25 -12.22
N HIS A 71 -2.47 0.54 -11.36
CA HIS A 71 -2.93 1.88 -11.75
C HIS A 71 -1.76 2.77 -12.21
N TYR A 72 -0.68 2.81 -11.44
CA TYR A 72 0.49 3.65 -11.76
C TYR A 72 1.63 2.88 -12.43
N GLY A 73 1.46 1.58 -12.63
CA GLY A 73 2.47 0.67 -13.15
C GLY A 73 3.29 0.00 -12.04
N PRO A 74 3.33 -1.34 -12.03
CA PRO A 74 4.10 -2.07 -11.04
C PRO A 74 5.61 -1.89 -11.25
N GLN A 75 6.31 -1.71 -10.13
CA GLN A 75 7.77 -1.69 -10.15
C GLN A 75 8.31 -3.10 -10.36
N LEU A 76 9.26 -3.24 -11.27
CA LEU A 76 9.95 -4.50 -11.50
C LEU A 76 10.95 -4.78 -10.37
N PRO A 77 11.11 -6.05 -9.96
CA PRO A 77 12.11 -6.42 -8.96
C PRO A 77 13.52 -6.10 -9.47
N PHE A 78 14.46 -5.98 -8.54
CA PHE A 78 15.88 -5.71 -8.81
C PHE A 78 16.18 -4.38 -9.52
N GLY A 79 15.28 -3.39 -9.41
CA GLY A 79 15.52 -2.07 -10.02
C GLY A 79 15.43 -2.02 -11.54
N LEU A 80 14.78 -2.99 -12.17
CA LEU A 80 14.63 -3.07 -13.64
C LEU A 80 13.67 -2.01 -14.21
N GLY A 81 13.16 -1.10 -13.36
CA GLY A 81 12.24 -0.03 -13.78
C GLY A 81 10.80 -0.28 -13.41
N THR A 82 9.89 0.48 -14.03
CA THR A 82 8.45 0.42 -13.80
C THR A 82 7.75 0.10 -15.11
N LEU A 83 6.78 -0.82 -15.09
CA LEU A 83 5.93 -1.09 -16.24
C LEU A 83 4.94 0.07 -16.46
N PRO A 84 4.43 0.25 -17.68
CA PRO A 84 3.36 1.22 -17.92
C PRO A 84 2.14 0.94 -17.03
N GLY A 85 1.60 1.98 -16.43
CA GLY A 85 0.37 1.91 -15.63
C GLY A 85 -0.89 2.07 -16.49
N LEU A 86 -2.04 1.76 -15.88
CA LEU A 86 -3.37 1.96 -16.46
C LEU A 86 -3.83 3.42 -16.40
N GLY A 87 -3.24 4.22 -15.51
CA GLY A 87 -3.57 5.63 -15.28
C GLY A 87 -2.35 6.43 -14.83
N LYS A 88 -2.59 7.70 -14.55
CA LYS A 88 -1.60 8.62 -13.99
C LYS A 88 -2.00 9.03 -12.59
N VAL A 89 -1.04 9.53 -11.82
CA VAL A 89 -1.34 10.14 -10.53
C VAL A 89 -2.06 11.46 -10.75
N GLU A 90 -3.19 11.63 -10.07
CA GLU A 90 -4.00 12.83 -10.13
C GLU A 90 -4.07 13.52 -8.76
N ALA A 91 -4.42 14.81 -8.78
CA ALA A 91 -4.67 15.53 -7.54
C ALA A 91 -5.83 14.89 -6.77
N GLY A 92 -5.63 14.67 -5.46
CA GLY A 92 -6.56 13.96 -4.60
C GLY A 92 -6.19 12.50 -4.34
N ASP A 93 -5.39 11.86 -5.18
CA ASP A 93 -5.01 10.45 -5.01
C ASP A 93 -4.19 10.21 -3.74
N LEU A 94 -4.49 9.07 -3.08
CA LEU A 94 -3.67 8.54 -1.99
C LEU A 94 -2.50 7.73 -2.57
N VAL A 95 -1.34 8.32 -2.53
CA VAL A 95 -0.12 7.77 -3.12
C VAL A 95 0.74 7.10 -2.05
N VAL A 96 1.13 5.86 -2.31
CA VAL A 96 2.12 5.13 -1.52
C VAL A 96 3.44 5.14 -2.26
N PHE A 97 4.50 5.56 -1.59
CA PHE A 97 5.81 5.80 -2.23
C PHE A 97 6.97 5.58 -1.27
N GLN A 98 8.16 5.50 -1.81
CA GLN A 98 9.43 5.51 -1.09
C GLN A 98 10.18 6.79 -1.40
N ILE A 99 10.90 7.33 -0.41
CA ILE A 99 11.80 8.46 -0.66
C ILE A 99 13.13 7.88 -1.15
N PRO A 100 13.74 8.42 -2.22
CA PRO A 100 15.01 7.92 -2.73
C PRO A 100 16.12 7.83 -1.69
N ASP A 101 16.18 8.80 -0.77
CA ASP A 101 17.19 8.86 0.29
C ASP A 101 16.91 7.91 1.47
N ASP A 102 15.69 7.36 1.56
CA ASP A 102 15.30 6.40 2.59
C ASP A 102 14.39 5.29 2.02
N PRO A 103 14.94 4.40 1.20
CA PRO A 103 14.17 3.33 0.55
C PRO A 103 13.67 2.26 1.54
N SER A 104 14.15 2.29 2.80
CA SER A 104 13.67 1.36 3.84
C SER A 104 12.28 1.72 4.35
N ARG A 105 11.84 2.96 4.15
CA ARG A 105 10.55 3.46 4.63
C ARG A 105 9.60 3.74 3.50
N VAL A 106 8.39 3.28 3.70
CA VAL A 106 7.27 3.55 2.81
C VAL A 106 6.38 4.61 3.44
N TYR A 107 5.97 5.58 2.63
CA TYR A 107 5.14 6.70 3.03
C TYR A 107 3.81 6.68 2.30
N ILE A 108 2.79 7.25 2.93
CA ILE A 108 1.49 7.46 2.32
C ILE A 108 1.17 8.95 2.46
N LYS A 109 0.86 9.59 1.34
CA LYS A 109 0.46 10.99 1.29
C LYS A 109 -0.60 11.20 0.22
N ARG A 110 -1.24 12.37 0.25
CA ARG A 110 -2.18 12.79 -0.79
C ARG A 110 -1.45 13.61 -1.84
N CYS A 111 -1.71 13.35 -3.11
CA CYS A 111 -1.24 14.17 -4.21
C CYS A 111 -2.01 15.49 -4.22
N ILE A 112 -1.28 16.59 -4.22
CA ILE A 112 -1.86 17.94 -4.29
C ILE A 112 -1.60 18.54 -5.67
N ALA A 113 -0.43 18.29 -6.24
CA ALA A 113 -0.07 18.80 -7.54
C ALA A 113 0.87 17.81 -8.27
N THR A 114 0.84 17.88 -9.59
CA THR A 114 1.66 17.08 -10.50
C THR A 114 2.64 17.98 -11.27
N SER A 115 3.45 17.36 -12.14
CA SER A 115 4.49 18.04 -12.93
C SER A 115 4.03 19.35 -13.57
N GLY A 116 4.84 20.39 -13.47
CA GLY A 116 4.62 21.70 -14.09
C GLY A 116 3.66 22.61 -13.34
N GLN A 117 2.98 22.13 -12.30
CA GLN A 117 2.08 22.93 -11.47
C GLN A 117 2.88 23.69 -10.38
N VAL A 118 2.39 24.86 -10.01
CA VAL A 118 2.99 25.68 -8.93
C VAL A 118 2.16 25.55 -7.67
N VAL A 119 2.79 25.10 -6.59
CA VAL A 119 2.16 24.99 -5.27
C VAL A 119 2.63 26.12 -4.37
N GLU A 120 1.69 26.81 -3.73
CA GLU A 120 1.95 27.82 -2.71
C GLU A 120 1.06 27.56 -1.49
N ILE A 121 1.58 27.86 -0.30
CA ILE A 121 0.80 27.76 0.94
C ILE A 121 0.89 29.10 1.65
N ILE A 122 -0.26 29.71 1.89
CA ILE A 122 -0.38 30.99 2.59
C ILE A 122 -1.29 30.80 3.80
N ASN A 123 -0.74 30.97 4.98
CA ASN A 123 -1.49 30.83 6.23
C ASN A 123 -2.32 29.54 6.28
N LYS A 124 -1.72 28.39 5.95
CA LYS A 124 -2.31 27.06 5.87
C LYS A 124 -3.22 26.81 4.66
N ALA A 125 -3.64 27.82 3.94
CA ALA A 125 -4.41 27.66 2.72
C ALA A 125 -3.49 27.24 1.57
N THR A 126 -3.84 26.17 0.89
CA THR A 126 -3.07 25.64 -0.25
C THR A 126 -3.60 26.20 -1.56
N PHE A 127 -2.69 26.64 -2.43
CA PHE A 127 -2.98 27.13 -3.78
C PHE A 127 -2.21 26.27 -4.78
N VAL A 128 -2.83 25.98 -5.91
CA VAL A 128 -2.21 25.32 -7.06
C VAL A 128 -2.49 26.17 -8.27
N ASP A 129 -1.44 26.59 -8.96
CA ASP A 129 -1.51 27.53 -10.11
C ASP A 129 -2.29 28.82 -9.79
N GLY A 130 -2.12 29.31 -8.55
CA GLY A 130 -2.81 30.49 -8.04
C GLY A 130 -4.28 30.27 -7.64
N ILE A 131 -4.83 29.07 -7.85
CA ILE A 131 -6.19 28.73 -7.48
C ILE A 131 -6.19 28.07 -6.10
N ARG A 132 -7.01 28.58 -5.18
CA ARG A 132 -7.15 27.97 -3.87
C ARG A 132 -7.78 26.59 -3.97
N VAL A 133 -7.04 25.59 -3.47
CA VAL A 133 -7.56 24.22 -3.34
C VAL A 133 -8.33 24.12 -2.03
N ALA A 134 -9.59 23.69 -2.11
CA ALA A 134 -10.40 23.46 -0.92
C ALA A 134 -9.81 22.31 -0.10
N ASP A 135 -9.72 22.51 1.21
CA ASP A 135 -9.34 21.43 2.09
C ASP A 135 -10.42 20.34 2.08
N PRO A 136 -10.05 19.10 1.79
CA PRO A 136 -11.01 18.00 1.87
C PRO A 136 -11.47 17.79 3.33
N PRO A 137 -12.69 17.24 3.54
CA PRO A 137 -13.31 17.13 4.87
C PRO A 137 -12.50 16.27 5.86
N TYR A 138 -11.57 15.50 5.38
CA TYR A 138 -10.65 14.68 6.19
C TYR A 138 -9.36 15.41 6.58
N SER A 139 -9.12 16.63 6.09
CA SER A 139 -7.96 17.44 6.52
C SER A 139 -8.04 17.75 8.00
N LYS A 140 -6.89 17.64 8.66
CA LYS A 140 -6.78 17.83 10.11
C LYS A 140 -5.78 18.92 10.44
N TYR A 141 -6.24 19.89 11.21
CA TYR A 141 -5.42 20.95 11.82
C TYR A 141 -5.54 20.82 13.34
N ILE A 142 -4.41 20.70 14.03
CA ILE A 142 -4.35 20.53 15.50
C ILE A 142 -3.75 21.73 16.22
N ASP A 143 -3.08 22.64 15.50
CA ASP A 143 -2.46 23.84 16.03
C ASP A 143 -3.15 25.05 15.40
N ALA A 144 -3.82 25.87 16.21
CA ALA A 144 -4.48 27.09 15.73
C ALA A 144 -3.47 28.18 15.30
N ARG A 145 -2.22 28.10 15.75
CA ARG A 145 -1.18 29.07 15.42
C ARG A 145 -0.70 28.87 13.99
N ILE A 146 -0.42 29.99 13.33
CA ILE A 146 0.23 30.04 12.03
C ILE A 146 1.72 30.26 12.25
N ARG A 147 2.55 29.34 11.75
CA ARG A 147 4.01 29.46 11.79
C ARG A 147 4.50 30.32 10.64
N SER A 148 5.40 31.25 10.95
CA SER A 148 6.04 32.10 9.92
C SER A 148 6.83 31.25 8.93
N GLY A 149 6.79 31.62 7.65
CA GLY A 149 7.54 30.95 6.57
C GLY A 149 9.06 31.04 6.75
N SER A 150 9.57 32.01 7.52
CA SER A 150 10.99 32.08 7.87
C SER A 150 11.46 30.91 8.78
N ASN A 151 10.56 30.35 9.55
CA ASN A 151 10.88 29.32 10.54
C ASN A 151 10.37 27.93 10.17
N SER A 152 9.39 27.83 9.27
CA SER A 152 8.77 26.55 8.90
C SER A 152 7.96 26.66 7.61
N THR A 153 8.14 25.72 6.72
CA THR A 153 7.33 25.57 5.49
C THR A 153 5.96 24.94 5.75
N ARG A 154 5.62 24.63 6.99
CA ARG A 154 4.37 23.94 7.35
C ARG A 154 3.13 24.73 6.94
N ASP A 155 3.07 26.01 7.32
CA ASP A 155 1.88 26.87 7.18
C ASP A 155 2.06 27.94 6.11
N ASN A 156 3.30 28.16 5.67
CA ASN A 156 3.66 29.11 4.64
C ASN A 156 4.78 28.52 3.78
N LEU A 157 4.50 28.29 2.51
CA LEU A 157 5.44 27.82 1.50
C LEU A 157 5.42 28.80 0.33
N SER A 158 6.57 29.36 0.00
CA SER A 158 6.73 30.18 -1.21
C SER A 158 6.39 29.38 -2.46
N PRO A 159 5.99 30.03 -3.57
CA PRO A 159 5.69 29.32 -4.81
C PRO A 159 6.77 28.31 -5.17
N PHE A 160 6.35 27.05 -5.31
CA PHE A 160 7.18 25.91 -5.61
C PHE A 160 6.67 25.23 -6.89
N GLU A 161 7.44 25.32 -7.96
CA GLU A 161 7.14 24.62 -9.20
C GLU A 161 7.50 23.14 -9.07
N VAL A 162 6.54 22.25 -9.37
CA VAL A 162 6.73 20.80 -9.33
C VAL A 162 7.53 20.38 -10.55
N PRO A 163 8.74 19.82 -10.38
CA PRO A 163 9.58 19.42 -11.50
C PRO A 163 8.92 18.37 -12.40
N GLU A 164 9.36 18.32 -13.65
CA GLU A 164 8.90 17.30 -14.61
C GLU A 164 9.07 15.89 -14.02
N GLY A 165 8.06 15.03 -14.20
CA GLY A 165 8.06 13.66 -13.68
C GLY A 165 8.01 13.55 -12.15
N SER A 166 7.60 14.62 -11.45
CA SER A 166 7.51 14.66 -9.99
C SER A 166 6.11 14.99 -9.50
N LEU A 167 5.87 14.76 -8.23
CA LEU A 167 4.60 14.94 -7.52
C LEU A 167 4.81 15.77 -6.26
N PHE A 168 3.86 16.63 -5.92
CA PHE A 168 3.82 17.31 -4.63
C PHE A 168 2.78 16.65 -3.72
N LEU A 169 3.26 16.03 -2.65
CA LEU A 169 2.50 15.14 -1.79
C LEU A 169 2.40 15.71 -0.38
N ILE A 170 1.18 15.86 0.18
CA ILE A 170 0.96 16.38 1.54
C ILE A 170 0.16 15.38 2.38
N GLY A 171 0.41 15.34 3.68
CA GLY A 171 -0.37 14.55 4.63
C GLY A 171 -1.69 15.22 4.99
N ASP A 172 -2.76 14.42 5.19
CA ASP A 172 -4.07 14.93 5.59
C ASP A 172 -4.06 15.51 7.01
N ASN A 173 -3.17 15.02 7.91
CA ASN A 173 -2.87 15.66 9.18
C ASN A 173 -1.86 16.79 8.96
N ARG A 174 -2.35 17.94 8.52
CA ARG A 174 -1.60 19.10 8.01
C ARG A 174 -0.51 19.60 8.96
N ASP A 175 -0.79 19.63 10.25
CA ASP A 175 0.14 20.15 11.26
C ASP A 175 1.11 19.07 11.77
N ASN A 176 0.81 17.79 11.55
CA ASN A 176 1.61 16.66 12.02
C ASN A 176 1.98 15.70 10.88
N SER A 177 2.51 16.27 9.82
CA SER A 177 3.00 15.51 8.67
C SER A 177 4.36 16.05 8.23
N ARG A 178 5.31 15.14 8.03
CA ARG A 178 6.51 15.39 7.27
C ARG A 178 6.25 14.94 5.83
N ASP A 179 6.32 15.86 4.87
CA ASP A 179 5.88 15.65 3.49
C ASP A 179 6.60 16.60 2.52
N SER A 180 6.07 16.80 1.30
CA SER A 180 6.73 17.61 0.27
C SER A 180 7.02 19.06 0.69
N ARG A 181 6.34 19.58 1.71
CA ARG A 181 6.68 20.87 2.31
C ARG A 181 8.09 20.87 2.93
N ASN A 182 8.59 19.71 3.31
CA ASN A 182 9.91 19.52 3.94
C ASN A 182 10.94 18.90 2.99
N TRP A 183 10.51 18.01 2.09
CA TRP A 183 11.40 17.22 1.23
C TRP A 183 11.47 17.74 -0.21
N GLY A 184 10.53 18.63 -0.59
CA GLY A 184 10.30 18.99 -1.99
C GLY A 184 9.47 17.93 -2.73
N ALA A 185 9.49 17.99 -4.04
CA ALA A 185 8.75 17.08 -4.92
C ALA A 185 9.34 15.66 -4.89
N ILE A 186 8.47 14.67 -5.05
CA ILE A 186 8.83 13.25 -5.06
C ILE A 186 8.78 12.75 -6.50
N PRO A 187 9.84 12.10 -7.02
CA PRO A 187 9.83 11.52 -8.35
C PRO A 187 8.72 10.49 -8.51
N GLN A 188 7.99 10.53 -9.61
CA GLN A 188 6.89 9.60 -9.88
C GLN A 188 7.35 8.13 -9.94
N GLN A 189 8.59 7.88 -10.33
CA GLN A 189 9.18 6.54 -10.31
C GLN A 189 9.33 5.94 -8.90
N SER A 190 9.24 6.76 -7.85
CA SER A 190 9.27 6.32 -6.45
C SER A 190 7.91 5.84 -5.95
N VAL A 191 6.86 5.98 -6.76
CA VAL A 191 5.50 5.57 -6.41
C VAL A 191 5.38 4.06 -6.49
N LEU A 192 4.84 3.46 -5.43
CA LEU A 192 4.60 2.01 -5.32
C LEU A 192 3.19 1.62 -5.77
N GLY A 193 2.23 2.54 -5.67
CA GLY A 193 0.85 2.31 -6.06
C GLY A 193 -0.14 3.25 -5.38
N ARG A 194 -1.42 3.02 -5.67
CA ARG A 194 -2.57 3.78 -5.14
C ARG A 194 -3.20 3.06 -3.95
N GLY A 195 -3.48 3.79 -2.88
CA GLY A 195 -4.25 3.28 -1.77
C GLY A 195 -5.74 3.18 -2.11
N LEU A 196 -6.35 1.99 -2.02
CA LEU A 196 -7.75 1.78 -2.41
C LEU A 196 -8.70 1.65 -1.22
N VAL A 197 -8.43 0.70 -0.33
CA VAL A 197 -9.36 0.30 0.71
C VAL A 197 -8.64 -0.19 1.95
N VAL A 198 -9.19 0.08 3.13
CA VAL A 198 -8.71 -0.48 4.38
C VAL A 198 -9.24 -1.91 4.50
N MET A 199 -8.35 -2.89 4.31
CA MET A 199 -8.70 -4.32 4.41
C MET A 199 -8.83 -4.80 5.84
N PHE A 200 -8.02 -4.24 6.73
CA PHE A 200 -8.00 -4.61 8.13
C PHE A 200 -7.47 -3.45 8.98
N SER A 201 -7.86 -3.37 10.25
CA SER A 201 -7.44 -2.29 11.13
C SER A 201 -7.29 -2.78 12.57
N VAL A 202 -6.10 -2.59 13.15
CA VAL A 202 -5.78 -2.96 14.52
C VAL A 202 -5.09 -1.81 15.24
N ARG A 203 -5.55 -1.45 16.42
CA ARG A 203 -4.84 -0.47 17.25
C ARG A 203 -3.42 -0.95 17.52
N PRO A 204 -2.40 -0.10 17.36
CA PRO A 204 -1.04 -0.43 17.77
C PRO A 204 -1.00 -0.91 19.21
N LYS A 205 -0.07 -1.80 19.51
CA LYS A 205 0.18 -2.27 20.88
C LYS A 205 0.78 -1.15 21.71
N GLU A 206 0.37 -1.01 22.97
CA GLU A 206 1.08 -0.22 23.97
C GLU A 206 2.34 -0.97 24.42
N GLU A 207 3.44 -0.26 24.63
CA GLU A 207 4.78 -0.86 24.82
C GLU A 207 4.90 -1.73 26.09
N GLU A 208 4.02 -1.53 27.08
CA GLU A 208 4.08 -2.22 28.38
C GLU A 208 3.29 -3.55 28.45
N GLN A 209 2.56 -3.93 27.41
CA GLN A 209 1.74 -5.16 27.43
C GLN A 209 2.54 -6.43 27.20
N SER A 210 2.27 -7.47 28.00
CA SER A 210 2.86 -8.78 27.83
C SER A 210 2.42 -9.43 26.48
N ARG A 211 3.17 -10.44 26.05
CA ARG A 211 2.89 -11.14 24.80
C ARG A 211 1.55 -11.89 24.85
N TRP A 212 1.19 -12.44 26.00
CA TRP A 212 -0.04 -13.18 26.22
C TRP A 212 -1.27 -12.27 26.28
N ASP A 213 -1.18 -11.15 27.02
CA ASP A 213 -2.23 -10.13 27.07
C ASP A 213 -2.54 -9.59 25.68
N SER A 214 -1.50 -9.43 24.87
CA SER A 214 -1.63 -8.96 23.48
C SER A 214 -2.41 -9.92 22.55
N ILE A 215 -2.40 -11.22 22.83
CA ILE A 215 -3.16 -12.23 22.07
C ILE A 215 -4.62 -12.25 22.57
N LEU A 216 -4.83 -12.20 23.86
CA LEU A 216 -6.19 -12.19 24.46
C LEU A 216 -6.96 -10.93 24.10
N ASP A 217 -6.28 -9.78 24.07
CA ASP A 217 -6.87 -8.48 23.73
C ASP A 217 -6.97 -8.22 22.21
N PHE A 218 -6.48 -9.11 21.38
CA PHE A 218 -6.50 -8.90 19.93
C PHE A 218 -7.88 -8.56 19.38
N PRO A 219 -8.97 -9.27 19.73
CA PRO A 219 -10.31 -8.96 19.22
C PRO A 219 -10.82 -7.56 19.61
N SER A 220 -10.49 -7.07 20.81
CA SER A 220 -10.88 -5.75 21.31
C SER A 220 -10.12 -4.60 20.64
N ARG A 221 -8.95 -4.91 20.07
CA ARG A 221 -8.11 -3.95 19.35
C ARG A 221 -8.47 -3.80 17.89
N VAL A 222 -9.25 -4.75 17.34
CA VAL A 222 -9.73 -4.67 15.95
C VAL A 222 -10.76 -3.55 15.84
N ARG A 223 -10.56 -2.66 14.88
CA ARG A 223 -11.48 -1.58 14.52
C ARG A 223 -12.37 -2.03 13.37
N TRP A 224 -13.41 -2.78 13.71
CA TRP A 224 -14.33 -3.40 12.75
C TRP A 224 -14.98 -2.39 11.83
N GLU A 225 -15.28 -1.19 12.34
CA GLU A 225 -15.89 -0.10 11.61
C GLU A 225 -15.04 0.47 10.47
N ARG A 226 -13.75 0.12 10.44
CA ARG A 226 -12.83 0.59 9.39
C ARG A 226 -12.62 -0.40 8.28
N ILE A 227 -13.00 -1.66 8.49
CA ILE A 227 -12.82 -2.71 7.49
C ILE A 227 -13.74 -2.45 6.31
N GLY A 228 -13.19 -2.46 5.09
CA GLY A 228 -13.93 -2.17 3.86
C GLY A 228 -14.12 -0.67 3.58
N THR A 229 -13.49 0.23 4.35
CA THR A 229 -13.56 1.67 4.07
C THR A 229 -12.78 1.98 2.78
N TRP A 230 -13.48 2.42 1.76
CA TRP A 230 -12.91 2.91 0.50
C TRP A 230 -12.25 4.26 0.71
N LEU A 231 -11.12 4.46 0.06
CA LEU A 231 -10.32 5.69 0.15
C LEU A 231 -10.53 6.51 -1.14
N GLN A 232 -10.93 7.75 -0.94
CA GLN A 232 -11.11 8.73 -2.03
C GLN A 232 -10.07 9.83 -1.91
#